data_e401127670e95a756133c5164c95710a
#
_entry.id   e401127670e95a756133c5164c95710a
#
_cell.length_a   1.000
_cell.length_b   1.000
_cell.length_c   1.000
_cell.angle_alpha   90.00
_cell.angle_beta   90.00
_cell.angle_gamma   90.00
#
_symmetry.space_group_name_H-M   'P 1'
#
loop_
_entity.id
_entity.type
_entity.pdbx_description
1 polymer ?
#
loop_
_entity_poly.entity_id
_entity_poly.type
_entity_poly.pdbx_seq_one_letter_code
_entity_poly.pdbx_strand_id
1 'polypeptide(L)'
;KQYFILTDMKKILTILVSILIMVPFNEAISCTSAIFTGKVTKDGRPLLLKHRDTGELNNRIEYFQGPKYGFLALVDSPSEGGVAWSGSNNAGFSIINTASYNLKDDDVPSSMMDREGELMYKALGVCKNLKDFEYFLDTLSRPMGVEGNFGVIDAEGGAAYYEVNNHKWNKLDVNDPEVAPNGYFIVTNFSYTGREDEGMGYIRNCNTTYNVENYVLKEGGKVDPQWIFENISRSFYHSLLEVDLRKDQELASGWFIDQDFVPRRSSSASMVFQGVKPGEDVSKTVMWTILGYPPLGVAVPMVVANGENIPSFMVKSESSENAQMCDMVLELKKNVFPVKRGNGNKYFRFNYLYNKEGTGYSQQLKEVE
;
A
#
# COMPACT_ATOMS: atom_id res chain seq x y z
N LYS A 1 9.34 43.06 42.19
CA LYS A 1 10.21 42.28 41.28
C LYS A 1 9.75 40.80 41.10
N GLN A 2 9.25 40.14 42.15
CA GLN A 2 8.81 38.73 42.07
C GLN A 2 7.52 38.53 41.25
N TYR A 3 6.60 39.48 41.24
CA TYR A 3 5.34 39.39 40.47
C TYR A 3 5.53 39.55 38.97
N PHE A 4 6.58 40.26 38.51
CA PHE A 4 6.89 40.44 37.11
C PHE A 4 7.48 39.15 36.49
N ILE A 5 8.31 38.44 37.23
CA ILE A 5 8.94 37.19 36.78
C ILE A 5 7.92 36.04 36.61
N LEU A 6 6.91 35.97 37.51
CA LEU A 6 5.84 34.96 37.45
C LEU A 6 4.89 35.16 36.24
N THR A 7 4.68 36.43 35.84
CA THR A 7 3.80 36.75 34.70
C THR A 7 4.48 36.42 33.36
N ASP A 8 5.79 36.64 33.28
CA ASP A 8 6.57 36.31 32.07
C ASP A 8 6.78 34.80 31.95
N MET A 9 7.00 34.07 33.04
CA MET A 9 7.05 32.59 33.02
C MET A 9 5.73 31.98 32.59
N LYS A 10 4.57 32.51 33.01
CA LYS A 10 3.25 32.03 32.56
C LYS A 10 3.03 32.30 31.07
N LYS A 11 3.45 33.44 30.53
CA LYS A 11 3.41 33.75 29.10
C LYS A 11 4.32 32.82 28.27
N ILE A 12 5.54 32.58 28.74
CA ILE A 12 6.50 31.67 28.09
C ILE A 12 5.96 30.22 28.11
N LEU A 13 5.37 29.77 29.22
CA LEU A 13 4.75 28.46 29.33
C LEU A 13 3.53 28.33 28.41
N THR A 14 2.71 29.39 28.31
CA THR A 14 1.54 29.43 27.41
C THR A 14 1.99 29.39 25.93
N ILE A 15 3.06 30.10 25.56
CA ILE A 15 3.64 30.08 24.21
C ILE A 15 4.25 28.71 23.91
N LEU A 16 4.99 28.11 24.84
CA LEU A 16 5.54 26.77 24.70
C LEU A 16 4.46 25.69 24.55
N VAL A 17 3.38 25.78 25.33
CA VAL A 17 2.22 24.86 25.19
C VAL A 17 1.47 25.10 23.87
N SER A 18 1.37 26.35 23.40
CA SER A 18 0.75 26.65 22.10
C SER A 18 1.59 26.16 20.92
N ILE A 19 2.92 26.16 21.02
CA ILE A 19 3.82 25.63 20.00
C ILE A 19 3.79 24.09 19.99
N LEU A 20 3.61 23.44 21.15
CA LEU A 20 3.49 21.99 21.24
C LEU A 20 2.17 21.45 20.62
N ILE A 21 1.14 22.29 20.48
CA ILE A 21 -0.16 21.91 19.88
C ILE A 21 -0.17 22.07 18.35
N MET A 22 0.87 22.67 17.75
CA MET A 22 1.01 22.88 16.30
C MET A 22 1.97 21.93 15.62
N VAL A 23 2.33 20.80 16.21
CA VAL A 23 2.96 19.71 15.43
C VAL A 23 1.84 19.15 14.56
N PRO A 24 1.90 19.30 13.23
CA PRO A 24 0.97 18.57 12.37
C PRO A 24 1.19 17.10 12.68
N PHE A 25 0.16 16.41 13.17
CA PHE A 25 0.14 14.95 13.12
C PHE A 25 0.13 14.61 11.64
N ASN A 26 1.30 14.45 11.04
CA ASN A 26 1.41 13.75 9.77
C ASN A 26 0.79 12.39 10.02
N GLU A 27 -0.34 12.12 9.37
CA GLU A 27 -0.92 10.78 9.39
C GLU A 27 0.19 9.85 8.90
N ALA A 28 0.62 8.93 9.77
CA ALA A 28 1.71 8.02 9.44
C ALA A 28 1.34 7.26 8.16
N ILE A 29 2.21 7.31 7.16
CA ILE A 29 2.07 6.54 5.92
C ILE A 29 2.03 5.08 6.33
N SER A 30 1.01 4.37 5.87
CA SER A 30 0.71 3.05 6.39
C SER A 30 0.22 2.17 5.24
N CYS A 31 0.84 1.03 5.03
CA CYS A 31 0.52 0.14 3.92
C CYS A 31 0.32 -1.30 4.41
N THR A 32 -0.34 -2.11 3.58
CA THR A 32 -0.40 -3.56 3.75
C THR A 32 0.02 -4.20 2.43
N SER A 33 0.91 -5.18 2.48
CA SER A 33 1.39 -5.87 1.29
C SER A 33 1.54 -7.37 1.52
N ALA A 34 1.53 -8.12 0.43
CA ALA A 34 1.78 -9.55 0.45
C ALA A 34 2.38 -10.01 -0.87
N ILE A 35 3.26 -11.01 -0.80
CA ILE A 35 3.68 -11.81 -1.95
C ILE A 35 3.06 -13.19 -1.80
N PHE A 36 2.47 -13.70 -2.89
CA PHE A 36 1.97 -15.05 -3.04
C PHE A 36 2.73 -15.73 -4.18
N THR A 37 3.48 -16.77 -3.87
CA THR A 37 4.18 -17.55 -4.90
C THR A 37 3.22 -18.43 -5.69
N GLY A 38 3.64 -18.92 -6.85
CA GLY A 38 2.82 -19.82 -7.66
C GLY A 38 2.33 -21.09 -6.96
N LYS A 39 2.88 -21.43 -5.80
CA LYS A 39 2.43 -22.57 -4.96
C LYS A 39 0.99 -22.40 -4.45
N VAL A 40 0.58 -21.14 -4.18
CA VAL A 40 -0.71 -20.84 -3.56
C VAL A 40 -1.65 -20.03 -4.45
N THR A 41 -1.23 -19.70 -5.66
CA THR A 41 -2.07 -18.99 -6.63
C THR A 41 -2.83 -19.94 -7.56
N LYS A 42 -3.95 -19.48 -8.09
CA LYS A 42 -4.89 -20.27 -8.88
C LYS A 42 -4.31 -20.75 -10.22
N ASP A 43 -3.53 -19.89 -10.87
CA ASP A 43 -2.93 -20.14 -12.18
C ASP A 43 -1.42 -20.45 -12.12
N GLY A 44 -0.84 -20.49 -10.91
CA GLY A 44 0.59 -20.74 -10.69
C GLY A 44 1.49 -19.53 -10.97
N ARG A 45 0.94 -18.35 -11.24
CA ARG A 45 1.68 -17.09 -11.44
C ARG A 45 1.87 -16.39 -10.10
N PRO A 46 3.03 -15.75 -9.82
CA PRO A 46 3.22 -14.99 -8.58
C PRO A 46 2.33 -13.76 -8.56
N LEU A 47 1.84 -13.42 -7.36
CA LEU A 47 1.06 -12.20 -7.13
C LEU A 47 1.77 -11.33 -6.07
N LEU A 48 1.84 -10.03 -6.33
CA LEU A 48 2.39 -9.02 -5.40
C LEU A 48 1.30 -7.98 -5.13
N LEU A 49 0.85 -7.91 -3.88
CA LEU A 49 -0.16 -6.94 -3.41
C LEU A 49 0.51 -5.71 -2.79
N LYS A 50 -0.02 -4.53 -3.09
CA LYS A 50 0.10 -3.33 -2.28
C LYS A 50 -1.26 -2.69 -2.04
N HIS A 51 -1.64 -2.55 -0.78
CA HIS A 51 -2.70 -1.66 -0.32
C HIS A 51 -2.03 -0.41 0.26
N ARG A 52 -2.24 0.74 -0.38
CA ARG A 52 -1.56 1.99 -0.07
C ARG A 52 -2.43 2.89 0.81
N ASP A 53 -1.88 3.30 1.95
CA ASP A 53 -2.44 4.33 2.82
C ASP A 53 -1.48 5.51 2.90
N THR A 54 -1.99 6.72 2.65
CA THR A 54 -1.18 7.95 2.61
C THR A 54 -2.03 9.18 2.87
N GLY A 55 -1.38 10.31 3.19
CA GLY A 55 -2.03 11.61 3.26
C GLY A 55 -2.44 12.16 1.88
N GLU A 56 -1.74 11.77 0.79
CA GLU A 56 -2.12 12.14 -0.58
C GLU A 56 -3.06 11.07 -1.16
N LEU A 57 -4.32 11.47 -1.35
CA LEU A 57 -5.36 10.57 -1.84
C LEU A 57 -5.55 10.62 -3.36
N ASN A 58 -5.03 11.66 -4.02
CA ASN A 58 -5.14 11.84 -5.46
C ASN A 58 -4.07 11.04 -6.18
N ASN A 59 -4.49 10.17 -7.08
CA ASN A 59 -3.61 9.22 -7.75
C ASN A 59 -3.99 9.04 -9.22
N ARG A 60 -3.00 8.66 -10.02
CA ARG A 60 -3.17 8.20 -11.38
C ARG A 60 -2.17 7.10 -11.74
N ILE A 61 -2.41 6.43 -12.83
CA ILE A 61 -1.42 5.56 -13.48
C ILE A 61 -0.72 6.36 -14.57
N GLU A 62 0.58 6.16 -14.69
CA GLU A 62 1.40 6.78 -15.71
C GLU A 62 2.39 5.79 -16.31
N TYR A 63 2.64 5.92 -17.62
CA TYR A 63 3.69 5.18 -18.30
C TYR A 63 4.95 6.04 -18.41
N PHE A 64 6.08 5.44 -18.10
CA PHE A 64 7.39 6.05 -18.20
C PHE A 64 8.32 5.22 -19.08
N GLN A 65 9.14 5.90 -19.88
CA GLN A 65 10.25 5.28 -20.56
C GLN A 65 11.50 5.45 -19.72
N GLY A 66 11.91 4.37 -19.07
CA GLY A 66 13.18 4.35 -18.32
C GLY A 66 14.40 4.13 -19.23
N PRO A 67 15.61 4.14 -18.65
CA PRO A 67 16.87 3.97 -19.41
C PRO A 67 16.97 2.62 -20.13
N LYS A 68 16.42 1.55 -19.57
CA LYS A 68 16.41 0.21 -20.15
C LYS A 68 15.00 -0.31 -20.42
N TYR A 69 14.06 -0.04 -19.51
CA TYR A 69 12.72 -0.63 -19.56
C TYR A 69 11.65 0.45 -19.45
N GLY A 70 10.59 0.32 -20.26
CA GLY A 70 9.35 1.06 -20.07
C GLY A 70 8.53 0.45 -18.93
N PHE A 71 7.79 1.25 -18.17
CA PHE A 71 7.04 0.77 -17.02
C PHE A 71 5.75 1.55 -16.76
N LEU A 72 4.76 0.85 -16.18
CA LEU A 72 3.58 1.45 -15.60
C LEU A 72 3.80 1.67 -14.10
N ALA A 73 3.40 2.81 -13.59
CA ALA A 73 3.51 3.12 -12.17
C ALA A 73 2.29 3.87 -11.63
N LEU A 74 2.00 3.64 -10.34
CA LEU A 74 1.14 4.51 -9.55
C LEU A 74 1.93 5.74 -9.12
N VAL A 75 1.40 6.92 -9.38
CA VAL A 75 1.96 8.21 -8.96
C VAL A 75 0.92 9.06 -8.24
N ASP A 76 1.38 9.96 -7.37
CA ASP A 76 0.52 11.00 -6.83
C ASP A 76 0.17 12.03 -7.92
N SER A 77 -0.99 12.64 -7.80
CA SER A 77 -1.40 13.75 -8.65
C SER A 77 -1.34 15.06 -7.83
N PRO A 78 -0.61 16.06 -8.21
CA PRO A 78 0.22 16.25 -9.40
C PRO A 78 1.63 15.68 -9.21
N SER A 79 2.14 14.94 -10.18
CA SER A 79 3.54 14.48 -10.20
C SER A 79 4.25 15.05 -11.42
N GLU A 80 5.47 15.53 -11.23
CA GLU A 80 6.35 15.97 -12.31
C GLU A 80 7.26 14.84 -12.82
N GLY A 81 7.03 13.59 -12.34
CA GLY A 81 7.87 12.43 -12.64
C GLY A 81 9.00 12.22 -11.63
N GLY A 82 9.78 11.16 -11.83
CA GLY A 82 10.91 10.81 -10.96
C GLY A 82 10.54 10.07 -9.67
N VAL A 83 9.25 9.87 -9.39
CA VAL A 83 8.73 9.18 -8.21
C VAL A 83 7.67 8.16 -8.63
N ALA A 84 7.70 6.97 -8.06
CA ALA A 84 6.71 5.92 -8.26
C ALA A 84 6.42 5.24 -6.92
N TRP A 85 5.15 5.01 -6.60
CA TRP A 85 4.74 4.37 -5.34
C TRP A 85 4.52 2.86 -5.48
N SER A 86 4.45 2.36 -6.68
CA SER A 86 4.51 0.95 -7.09
C SER A 86 4.52 0.90 -8.60
N GLY A 87 4.98 -0.19 -9.19
CA GLY A 87 4.97 -0.32 -10.63
C GLY A 87 5.45 -1.68 -11.12
N SER A 88 5.33 -1.86 -12.44
CA SER A 88 5.85 -3.00 -13.16
C SER A 88 6.40 -2.59 -14.52
N ASN A 89 7.53 -3.16 -14.91
CA ASN A 89 8.16 -2.86 -16.19
C ASN A 89 7.94 -3.97 -17.24
N ASN A 90 8.28 -3.65 -18.47
CA ASN A 90 8.10 -4.56 -19.62
C ASN A 90 9.10 -5.73 -19.67
N ALA A 91 10.02 -5.84 -18.68
CA ALA A 91 10.82 -7.03 -18.45
C ALA A 91 10.18 -7.99 -17.41
N GLY A 92 9.01 -7.66 -16.87
CA GLY A 92 8.30 -8.44 -15.86
C GLY A 92 8.76 -8.23 -14.42
N PHE A 93 9.57 -7.20 -14.15
CA PHE A 93 9.97 -6.81 -12.82
C PHE A 93 8.89 -5.90 -12.23
N SER A 94 8.33 -6.30 -11.07
CA SER A 94 7.34 -5.51 -10.33
C SER A 94 7.86 -5.19 -8.94
N ILE A 95 7.64 -3.96 -8.47
CA ILE A 95 8.10 -3.48 -7.17
C ILE A 95 7.03 -2.68 -6.45
N ILE A 96 6.95 -2.88 -5.14
CA ILE A 96 6.15 -2.09 -4.20
C ILE A 96 6.99 -1.70 -2.99
N ASN A 97 6.52 -0.75 -2.18
CA ASN A 97 7.07 -0.53 -0.85
C ASN A 97 5.99 -0.52 0.23
N THR A 98 6.42 -0.73 1.48
CA THR A 98 5.75 -0.28 2.69
C THR A 98 6.75 0.49 3.53
N ALA A 99 6.37 1.65 4.07
CA ALA A 99 7.23 2.34 5.05
C ALA A 99 7.48 1.41 6.24
N SER A 100 8.70 1.40 6.74
CA SER A 100 9.06 0.71 7.98
C SER A 100 9.33 1.75 9.07
N TYR A 101 8.91 1.48 10.29
CA TYR A 101 9.12 2.41 11.41
C TYR A 101 10.09 1.88 12.45
N ASN A 102 10.63 0.68 12.25
CA ASN A 102 11.56 0.03 13.17
C ASN A 102 12.95 -0.28 12.57
N LEU A 103 13.23 0.25 11.37
CA LEU A 103 14.57 0.18 10.74
C LEU A 103 15.35 1.50 10.85
N LYS A 104 14.77 2.51 11.50
CA LYS A 104 15.28 3.87 11.52
C LYS A 104 16.74 3.94 12.01
N ASP A 105 17.54 4.68 11.27
CA ASP A 105 18.88 5.11 11.63
C ASP A 105 18.83 6.51 12.26
N ASP A 106 19.27 6.65 13.50
CA ASP A 106 19.18 7.90 14.25
C ASP A 106 20.23 8.95 13.82
N ASP A 107 21.18 8.55 12.97
CA ASP A 107 22.27 9.40 12.45
C ASP A 107 21.92 10.14 11.14
N VAL A 108 20.74 9.87 10.54
CA VAL A 108 20.31 10.50 9.29
C VAL A 108 19.20 11.51 9.54
N PRO A 109 19.40 12.78 9.17
CA PRO A 109 18.38 13.81 9.36
C PRO A 109 17.15 13.56 8.48
N SER A 110 15.96 13.87 9.01
CA SER A 110 14.67 13.68 8.33
C SER A 110 14.59 14.36 6.95
N SER A 111 15.34 15.46 6.75
CA SER A 111 15.40 16.15 5.45
C SER A 111 16.08 15.34 4.32
N MET A 112 16.73 14.23 4.65
CA MET A 112 17.38 13.33 3.69
C MET A 112 16.58 12.04 3.46
N MET A 113 15.43 11.88 4.14
CA MET A 113 14.58 10.70 4.08
C MET A 113 13.45 10.82 3.04
N ASP A 114 12.57 9.83 3.00
CA ASP A 114 11.39 9.76 2.11
C ASP A 114 11.72 9.64 0.62
N ARG A 115 12.81 8.93 0.28
CA ARG A 115 13.27 8.72 -1.11
C ARG A 115 12.86 7.37 -1.70
N GLU A 116 11.95 6.64 -1.06
CA GLU A 116 11.48 5.33 -1.51
C GLU A 116 10.86 5.39 -2.91
N GLY A 117 10.09 6.43 -3.18
CA GLY A 117 9.48 6.64 -4.50
C GLY A 117 10.49 6.90 -5.61
N GLU A 118 11.57 7.64 -5.33
CA GLU A 118 12.67 7.84 -6.29
C GLU A 118 13.43 6.54 -6.54
N LEU A 119 13.69 5.75 -5.48
CA LEU A 119 14.34 4.46 -5.56
C LEU A 119 13.56 3.52 -6.48
N MET A 120 12.24 3.39 -6.24
CA MET A 120 11.38 2.51 -7.06
C MET A 120 11.29 2.97 -8.51
N TYR A 121 11.17 4.29 -8.76
CA TYR A 121 11.16 4.85 -10.12
C TYR A 121 12.43 4.46 -10.90
N LYS A 122 13.61 4.63 -10.27
CA LYS A 122 14.90 4.28 -10.87
C LYS A 122 15.02 2.76 -11.08
N ALA A 123 14.65 1.95 -10.09
CA ALA A 123 14.70 0.50 -10.18
C ALA A 123 13.83 -0.04 -11.32
N LEU A 124 12.59 0.47 -11.46
CA LEU A 124 11.69 0.10 -12.57
C LEU A 124 12.31 0.38 -13.94
N GLY A 125 13.08 1.45 -14.07
CA GLY A 125 13.73 1.82 -15.33
C GLY A 125 14.95 0.97 -15.71
N VAL A 126 15.55 0.20 -14.76
CA VAL A 126 16.87 -0.44 -15.01
C VAL A 126 16.94 -1.92 -14.59
N CYS A 127 16.09 -2.39 -13.67
CA CYS A 127 16.12 -3.77 -13.14
C CYS A 127 15.15 -4.67 -13.90
N LYS A 128 15.52 -5.93 -14.15
CA LYS A 128 14.64 -6.97 -14.72
C LYS A 128 14.38 -8.13 -13.76
N ASN A 129 15.20 -8.30 -12.73
CA ASN A 129 15.13 -9.41 -11.78
C ASN A 129 15.69 -9.01 -10.40
N LEU A 130 15.60 -9.93 -9.41
CA LEU A 130 16.10 -9.71 -8.05
C LEU A 130 17.60 -9.38 -8.03
N LYS A 131 18.42 -10.03 -8.85
CA LYS A 131 19.87 -9.79 -8.89
C LYS A 131 20.21 -8.37 -9.36
N ASP A 132 19.47 -7.87 -10.36
CA ASP A 132 19.63 -6.49 -10.82
C ASP A 132 19.25 -5.51 -9.71
N PHE A 133 18.19 -5.81 -8.93
CA PHE A 133 17.76 -4.97 -7.83
C PHE A 133 18.76 -4.99 -6.66
N GLU A 134 19.32 -6.15 -6.30
CA GLU A 134 20.38 -6.29 -5.31
C GLU A 134 21.62 -5.46 -5.71
N TYR A 135 22.07 -5.63 -6.97
CA TYR A 135 23.17 -4.81 -7.51
C TYR A 135 22.82 -3.31 -7.51
N PHE A 136 21.60 -2.93 -7.87
CA PHE A 136 21.14 -1.56 -7.83
C PHE A 136 21.22 -0.98 -6.40
N LEU A 137 20.72 -1.71 -5.39
CA LEU A 137 20.81 -1.30 -3.98
C LEU A 137 22.27 -1.13 -3.53
N ASP A 138 23.17 -2.01 -3.95
CA ASP A 138 24.59 -1.95 -3.60
C ASP A 138 25.30 -0.74 -4.21
N THR A 139 24.84 -0.27 -5.37
CA THR A 139 25.42 0.90 -6.08
C THR A 139 24.91 2.25 -5.60
N LEU A 140 23.84 2.28 -4.78
CA LEU A 140 23.33 3.55 -4.25
C LEU A 140 24.30 4.18 -3.25
N SER A 141 24.39 5.52 -3.31
CA SER A 141 25.17 6.28 -2.31
C SER A 141 24.56 6.11 -0.92
N ARG A 142 25.43 6.09 0.10
CA ARG A 142 25.02 6.07 1.50
C ARG A 142 25.11 7.50 2.09
N PRO A 143 24.17 7.95 2.93
CA PRO A 143 22.90 7.27 3.27
C PRO A 143 21.93 7.22 2.08
N MET A 144 21.14 6.15 1.98
CA MET A 144 20.21 5.94 0.86
C MET A 144 18.97 6.86 0.91
N GLY A 145 18.65 7.39 2.08
CA GLY A 145 17.47 8.24 2.30
C GLY A 145 16.16 7.47 2.36
N VAL A 146 16.19 6.17 2.74
CA VAL A 146 15.02 5.29 2.77
C VAL A 146 14.94 4.52 4.09
N GLU A 147 13.71 4.20 4.47
CA GLU A 147 13.38 3.30 5.55
C GLU A 147 12.11 2.53 5.18
N GLY A 148 12.28 1.35 4.58
CA GLY A 148 11.12 0.63 4.04
C GLY A 148 11.38 -0.82 3.68
N ASN A 149 10.27 -1.52 3.48
CA ASN A 149 10.25 -2.87 2.93
C ASN A 149 9.87 -2.78 1.45
N PHE A 150 10.71 -3.28 0.56
CA PHE A 150 10.44 -3.36 -0.86
C PHE A 150 10.07 -4.79 -1.25
N GLY A 151 8.83 -5.02 -1.68
CA GLY A 151 8.40 -6.29 -2.23
C GLY A 151 8.66 -6.33 -3.72
N VAL A 152 9.27 -7.42 -4.20
CA VAL A 152 9.66 -7.59 -5.60
C VAL A 152 9.27 -8.97 -6.09
N ILE A 153 8.72 -9.03 -7.31
CA ILE A 153 8.58 -10.25 -8.11
C ILE A 153 9.17 -10.02 -9.50
N ASP A 154 9.67 -11.09 -10.15
CA ASP A 154 10.23 -11.02 -11.49
C ASP A 154 9.82 -12.19 -12.39
N ALA A 155 10.11 -12.07 -13.68
CA ALA A 155 9.78 -13.08 -14.69
C ALA A 155 10.68 -14.33 -14.64
N GLU A 156 11.78 -14.30 -13.89
CA GLU A 156 12.68 -15.46 -13.70
C GLU A 156 12.22 -16.33 -12.51
N GLY A 157 11.12 -15.94 -11.82
CA GLY A 157 10.53 -16.62 -10.67
C GLY A 157 10.99 -16.08 -9.33
N GLY A 158 11.73 -14.97 -9.32
CA GLY A 158 12.13 -14.27 -8.11
C GLY A 158 10.93 -13.70 -7.37
N ALA A 159 10.93 -13.83 -6.02
CA ALA A 159 9.91 -13.32 -5.16
C ALA A 159 10.53 -13.03 -3.77
N ALA A 160 10.70 -11.77 -3.41
CA ALA A 160 11.39 -11.40 -2.16
C ALA A 160 10.91 -10.07 -1.60
N TYR A 161 11.04 -9.91 -0.29
CA TYR A 161 11.08 -8.60 0.36
C TYR A 161 12.50 -8.19 0.68
N TYR A 162 12.77 -6.91 0.54
CA TYR A 162 14.02 -6.26 0.93
C TYR A 162 13.72 -5.24 2.01
N GLU A 163 14.21 -5.48 3.21
CA GLU A 163 14.16 -4.56 4.34
C GLU A 163 15.37 -3.62 4.22
N VAL A 164 15.13 -2.35 3.87
CA VAL A 164 16.16 -1.40 3.49
C VAL A 164 16.15 -0.20 4.42
N ASN A 165 17.31 0.14 4.98
CA ASN A 165 17.54 1.40 5.66
C ASN A 165 18.64 2.24 4.97
N ASN A 166 19.10 3.29 5.61
CA ASN A 166 20.08 4.20 5.03
C ASN A 166 21.44 3.56 4.68
N HIS A 167 21.82 2.50 5.37
CA HIS A 167 23.18 1.93 5.31
C HIS A 167 23.23 0.53 4.73
N LYS A 168 22.16 -0.26 4.91
CA LYS A 168 22.14 -1.68 4.55
C LYS A 168 20.74 -2.13 4.07
N TRP A 169 20.71 -3.33 3.53
CA TRP A 169 19.47 -4.04 3.21
C TRP A 169 19.59 -5.51 3.64
N ASN A 170 18.44 -6.12 3.89
CA ASN A 170 18.29 -7.53 4.20
C ASN A 170 17.23 -8.15 3.29
N LYS A 171 17.47 -9.35 2.76
CA LYS A 171 16.56 -10.07 1.87
C LYS A 171 15.78 -11.12 2.64
N LEU A 172 14.47 -11.15 2.42
CA LEU A 172 13.56 -12.21 2.83
C LEU A 172 13.04 -12.90 1.55
N ASP A 173 13.65 -14.02 1.17
CA ASP A 173 13.28 -14.75 -0.04
C ASP A 173 12.00 -15.56 0.19
N VAL A 174 10.91 -15.18 -0.49
CA VAL A 174 9.59 -15.83 -0.31
C VAL A 174 9.52 -17.21 -0.95
N ASN A 175 10.50 -17.57 -1.77
CA ASN A 175 10.63 -18.93 -2.29
C ASN A 175 11.35 -19.87 -1.30
N ASP A 176 12.05 -19.33 -0.30
CA ASP A 176 12.69 -20.10 0.74
C ASP A 176 11.64 -20.62 1.75
N PRO A 177 11.51 -21.95 1.93
CA PRO A 177 10.56 -22.52 2.87
C PRO A 177 10.87 -22.19 4.35
N GLU A 178 12.10 -21.77 4.68
CA GLU A 178 12.43 -21.30 6.03
C GLU A 178 11.85 -19.90 6.27
N VAL A 179 11.70 -19.07 5.24
CA VAL A 179 11.11 -17.74 5.32
C VAL A 179 9.59 -17.78 5.12
N ALA A 180 9.13 -18.51 4.10
CA ALA A 180 7.72 -18.58 3.72
C ALA A 180 7.25 -20.02 3.49
N PRO A 181 7.11 -20.83 4.56
CA PRO A 181 6.81 -22.27 4.45
C PRO A 181 5.51 -22.55 3.68
N ASN A 182 4.56 -21.64 3.75
CA ASN A 182 3.26 -21.76 3.11
C ASN A 182 3.17 -21.10 1.71
N GLY A 183 4.29 -20.55 1.19
CA GLY A 183 4.34 -19.96 -0.14
C GLY A 183 3.74 -18.56 -0.24
N TYR A 184 3.56 -17.85 0.87
CA TYR A 184 3.19 -16.44 0.93
C TYR A 184 3.91 -15.73 2.09
N PHE A 185 4.05 -14.40 1.97
CA PHE A 185 4.64 -13.56 3.01
C PHE A 185 3.92 -12.21 3.07
N ILE A 186 3.56 -11.77 4.28
CA ILE A 186 2.75 -10.57 4.53
C ILE A 186 3.61 -9.53 5.25
N VAL A 187 3.62 -8.31 4.76
CA VAL A 187 4.39 -7.19 5.33
C VAL A 187 3.50 -5.96 5.45
N THR A 188 3.60 -5.29 6.59
CA THR A 188 2.93 -4.00 6.85
C THR A 188 3.97 -2.90 7.10
N ASN A 189 3.89 -2.19 8.22
CA ASN A 189 4.78 -1.06 8.50
C ASN A 189 5.78 -1.37 9.61
N PHE A 190 6.24 -2.59 9.65
CA PHE A 190 7.39 -3.04 10.41
C PHE A 190 8.23 -3.98 9.57
N SER A 191 9.50 -4.07 9.91
CA SER A 191 10.46 -5.03 9.33
C SER A 191 10.75 -6.12 10.34
N TYR A 192 10.87 -7.36 9.86
CA TYR A 192 11.10 -8.54 10.71
C TYR A 192 12.50 -8.53 11.33
N THR A 193 13.48 -7.86 10.69
CA THR A 193 14.83 -7.66 11.23
C THR A 193 15.02 -6.32 11.94
N GLY A 194 13.94 -5.53 12.06
CA GLY A 194 13.95 -4.24 12.73
C GLY A 194 13.89 -4.34 14.25
N ARG A 195 13.87 -3.19 14.91
CA ARG A 195 13.77 -3.11 16.37
C ARG A 195 12.39 -3.58 16.83
N GLU A 196 12.38 -4.41 17.88
CA GLU A 196 11.15 -4.97 18.44
C GLU A 196 10.25 -3.87 18.99
N ASP A 197 8.93 -4.00 18.78
CA ASP A 197 7.87 -3.10 19.25
C ASP A 197 7.94 -1.64 18.76
N GLU A 198 8.85 -1.30 17.86
CA GLU A 198 8.97 0.05 17.31
C GLU A 198 8.25 0.23 15.97
N GLY A 199 7.69 -0.82 15.40
CA GLY A 199 6.96 -0.77 14.13
C GLY A 199 5.49 -0.39 14.28
N MET A 200 4.77 -0.42 13.15
CA MET A 200 3.33 -0.16 13.08
C MET A 200 2.62 -1.23 12.24
N GLY A 201 1.30 -1.30 12.40
CA GLY A 201 0.46 -2.15 11.56
C GLY A 201 0.43 -3.63 11.94
N TYR A 202 0.81 -3.98 13.16
CA TYR A 202 0.77 -5.35 13.67
C TYR A 202 -0.63 -5.96 13.57
N ILE A 203 -1.68 -5.21 13.94
CA ILE A 203 -3.07 -5.70 13.85
C ILE A 203 -3.48 -5.94 12.39
N ARG A 204 -3.09 -5.06 11.44
CA ARG A 204 -3.37 -5.26 10.01
C ARG A 204 -2.61 -6.45 9.43
N ASN A 205 -1.39 -6.70 9.92
CA ASN A 205 -0.66 -7.93 9.58
C ASN A 205 -1.45 -9.17 10.06
N CYS A 206 -1.89 -9.18 11.33
CA CYS A 206 -2.71 -10.26 11.89
C CYS A 206 -4.05 -10.44 11.13
N ASN A 207 -4.74 -9.34 10.77
CA ASN A 207 -5.98 -9.39 9.99
C ASN A 207 -5.77 -10.08 8.65
N THR A 208 -4.71 -9.68 7.93
CA THR A 208 -4.36 -10.21 6.62
C THR A 208 -3.95 -11.68 6.71
N THR A 209 -3.08 -12.00 7.69
CA THR A 209 -2.64 -13.37 7.96
C THR A 209 -3.82 -14.29 8.25
N TYR A 210 -4.73 -13.88 9.12
CA TYR A 210 -5.93 -14.66 9.44
C TYR A 210 -6.77 -14.99 8.20
N ASN A 211 -7.03 -14.00 7.33
CA ASN A 211 -7.81 -14.21 6.12
C ASN A 211 -7.11 -15.18 5.15
N VAL A 212 -5.79 -15.01 4.97
CA VAL A 212 -4.99 -15.85 4.08
C VAL A 212 -4.88 -17.27 4.62
N GLU A 213 -4.60 -17.47 5.91
CA GLU A 213 -4.50 -18.80 6.53
C GLU A 213 -5.81 -19.56 6.46
N ASN A 214 -6.92 -18.90 6.78
CA ASN A 214 -8.23 -19.55 6.68
C ASN A 214 -8.50 -20.06 5.26
N TYR A 215 -8.26 -19.23 4.25
CA TYR A 215 -8.53 -19.61 2.87
C TYR A 215 -7.52 -20.64 2.33
N VAL A 216 -6.22 -20.35 2.46
CA VAL A 216 -5.17 -21.19 1.85
C VAL A 216 -4.96 -22.49 2.63
N LEU A 217 -4.85 -22.41 3.98
CA LEU A 217 -4.45 -23.56 4.78
C LEU A 217 -5.64 -24.40 5.27
N LYS A 218 -6.75 -23.77 5.66
CA LYS A 218 -7.90 -24.49 6.21
C LYS A 218 -8.88 -24.92 5.13
N GLU A 219 -9.13 -24.09 4.12
CA GLU A 219 -10.08 -24.38 3.04
C GLU A 219 -9.40 -24.96 1.79
N GLY A 220 -8.05 -24.94 1.72
CA GLY A 220 -7.30 -25.41 0.54
C GLY A 220 -7.48 -24.53 -0.69
N GLY A 221 -7.86 -23.26 -0.49
CA GLY A 221 -8.12 -22.29 -1.55
C GLY A 221 -6.85 -21.87 -2.28
N LYS A 222 -7.02 -21.40 -3.51
CA LYS A 222 -5.94 -20.82 -4.33
C LYS A 222 -6.26 -19.35 -4.62
N VAL A 223 -5.29 -18.49 -4.32
CA VAL A 223 -5.42 -17.03 -4.39
C VAL A 223 -5.40 -16.56 -5.85
N ASP A 224 -6.26 -15.61 -6.18
CA ASP A 224 -6.23 -14.83 -7.41
C ASP A 224 -6.42 -13.32 -7.11
N PRO A 225 -6.25 -12.42 -8.08
CA PRO A 225 -6.40 -10.99 -7.84
C PRO A 225 -7.77 -10.60 -7.27
N GLN A 226 -8.85 -11.22 -7.72
CA GLN A 226 -10.21 -10.95 -7.23
C GLN A 226 -10.31 -11.31 -5.74
N TRP A 227 -9.84 -12.49 -5.36
CA TRP A 227 -9.85 -12.91 -3.95
C TRP A 227 -9.06 -11.94 -3.06
N ILE A 228 -7.89 -11.48 -3.53
CA ILE A 228 -7.05 -10.51 -2.81
C ILE A 228 -7.81 -9.20 -2.56
N PHE A 229 -8.43 -8.63 -3.61
CA PHE A 229 -9.19 -7.41 -3.44
C PHE A 229 -10.37 -7.58 -2.50
N GLU A 230 -11.11 -8.67 -2.62
CA GLU A 230 -12.29 -8.93 -1.77
C GLU A 230 -11.93 -9.21 -0.32
N ASN A 231 -10.87 -9.98 -0.06
CA ASN A 231 -10.60 -10.54 1.27
C ASN A 231 -9.38 -9.91 1.97
N ILE A 232 -8.64 -9.04 1.29
CA ILE A 232 -7.57 -8.24 1.91
C ILE A 232 -7.90 -6.76 1.78
N SER A 233 -7.93 -6.22 0.55
CA SER A 233 -8.06 -4.77 0.33
C SER A 233 -9.40 -4.18 0.75
N ARG A 234 -10.46 -4.99 0.73
CA ARG A 234 -11.83 -4.63 1.13
C ARG A 234 -12.28 -5.39 2.38
N SER A 235 -11.33 -5.98 3.13
CA SER A 235 -11.65 -6.73 4.34
C SER A 235 -11.92 -5.80 5.52
N PHE A 236 -13.04 -6.03 6.19
CA PHE A 236 -13.40 -5.38 7.45
C PHE A 236 -13.35 -6.37 8.62
N TYR A 237 -12.46 -7.36 8.53
CA TYR A 237 -12.10 -8.21 9.65
C TYR A 237 -11.08 -7.50 10.55
N HIS A 238 -11.27 -7.62 11.86
CA HIS A 238 -10.40 -7.05 12.89
C HIS A 238 -10.01 -8.12 13.90
N SER A 239 -8.77 -8.60 13.86
CA SER A 239 -8.30 -9.74 14.65
C SER A 239 -8.29 -9.49 16.16
N LEU A 240 -7.97 -8.26 16.60
CA LEU A 240 -7.96 -7.91 18.03
C LEU A 240 -9.38 -7.90 18.64
N LEU A 241 -10.39 -7.54 17.84
CA LEU A 241 -11.79 -7.48 18.28
C LEU A 241 -12.56 -8.75 17.91
N GLU A 242 -11.97 -9.63 17.10
CA GLU A 242 -12.60 -10.84 16.55
C GLU A 242 -13.92 -10.59 15.82
N VAL A 243 -14.03 -9.44 15.11
CA VAL A 243 -15.23 -8.98 14.41
C VAL A 243 -14.98 -8.93 12.90
N ASP A 244 -15.92 -9.39 12.11
CA ASP A 244 -16.00 -9.09 10.66
C ASP A 244 -17.28 -8.29 10.37
N LEU A 245 -17.14 -6.98 10.13
CA LEU A 245 -18.28 -6.09 9.94
C LEU A 245 -19.18 -6.50 8.76
N ARG A 246 -18.65 -7.27 7.79
CA ARG A 246 -19.44 -7.78 6.66
C ARG A 246 -20.39 -8.91 7.07
N LYS A 247 -20.05 -9.64 8.14
CA LYS A 247 -20.86 -10.73 8.70
C LYS A 247 -21.76 -10.24 9.83
N ASP A 248 -21.25 -9.31 10.64
CA ASP A 248 -21.90 -8.81 11.86
C ASP A 248 -22.69 -7.52 11.58
N GLN A 249 -23.57 -7.52 10.56
CA GLN A 249 -24.31 -6.34 10.08
C GLN A 249 -25.34 -5.77 11.09
N GLU A 250 -25.53 -6.40 12.24
CA GLU A 250 -26.51 -5.98 13.26
C GLU A 250 -25.98 -4.96 14.27
N LEU A 251 -24.77 -4.42 14.06
CA LEU A 251 -24.18 -3.45 14.97
C LEU A 251 -25.00 -2.14 14.95
N ALA A 252 -25.61 -1.85 16.10
CA ALA A 252 -26.75 -0.95 16.25
C ALA A 252 -26.55 0.50 15.78
N SER A 253 -25.30 1.00 15.66
CA SER A 253 -25.05 2.40 15.27
C SER A 253 -24.72 2.56 13.78
N GLY A 254 -24.23 1.53 13.11
CA GLY A 254 -23.66 1.62 11.76
C GLY A 254 -22.39 2.45 11.65
N TRP A 255 -21.89 3.00 12.75
CA TRP A 255 -20.67 3.81 12.83
C TRP A 255 -19.54 3.03 13.46
N PHE A 256 -18.34 3.14 12.85
CA PHE A 256 -17.12 2.52 13.35
C PHE A 256 -15.95 3.48 13.28
N ILE A 257 -14.85 3.14 13.97
CA ILE A 257 -13.55 3.78 13.83
C ILE A 257 -12.73 2.92 12.88
N ASP A 258 -12.07 3.53 11.91
CA ASP A 258 -11.34 2.84 10.85
C ASP A 258 -9.96 2.28 11.29
N GLN A 259 -9.57 2.53 12.54
CA GLN A 259 -8.26 2.14 13.05
C GLN A 259 -8.06 0.63 12.92
N ASP A 260 -6.90 0.25 12.38
CA ASP A 260 -6.42 -1.12 12.21
C ASP A 260 -7.22 -2.05 11.27
N PHE A 261 -8.32 -1.58 10.65
CA PHE A 261 -8.81 -2.24 9.44
C PHE A 261 -7.80 -2.05 8.29
N VAL A 262 -7.80 -2.97 7.30
CA VAL A 262 -6.99 -2.79 6.10
C VAL A 262 -7.49 -1.57 5.32
N PRO A 263 -8.80 -1.48 4.91
CA PRO A 263 -9.31 -0.27 4.29
C PRO A 263 -9.63 0.80 5.35
N ARG A 264 -8.97 1.96 5.22
CA ARG A 264 -9.09 3.09 6.16
C ARG A 264 -9.30 4.40 5.42
N ARG A 265 -9.54 5.48 6.17
CA ARG A 265 -9.66 6.82 5.60
C ARG A 265 -8.44 7.23 4.75
N SER A 266 -7.25 6.84 5.18
CA SER A 266 -6.00 7.10 4.45
C SER A 266 -5.77 6.18 3.24
N SER A 267 -6.60 5.16 3.00
CA SER A 267 -6.45 4.28 1.83
C SER A 267 -6.70 5.06 0.55
N SER A 268 -5.70 5.02 -0.35
CA SER A 268 -5.64 5.82 -1.57
C SER A 268 -5.61 4.97 -2.85
N ALA A 269 -5.16 3.72 -2.77
CA ALA A 269 -5.13 2.78 -3.89
C ALA A 269 -4.90 1.35 -3.40
N SER A 270 -5.22 0.38 -4.25
CA SER A 270 -4.77 -1.01 -4.07
C SER A 270 -4.37 -1.60 -5.41
N MET A 271 -3.22 -2.27 -5.46
CA MET A 271 -2.66 -2.88 -6.67
C MET A 271 -2.30 -4.34 -6.41
N VAL A 272 -2.56 -5.16 -7.42
CA VAL A 272 -2.06 -6.54 -7.50
C VAL A 272 -1.30 -6.70 -8.81
N PHE A 273 0.00 -6.97 -8.71
CA PHE A 273 0.83 -7.31 -9.86
C PHE A 273 0.78 -8.83 -10.03
N GLN A 274 0.23 -9.27 -11.15
CA GLN A 274 0.21 -10.67 -11.55
C GLN A 274 1.39 -10.90 -12.51
N GLY A 275 2.46 -11.46 -11.97
CA GLY A 275 3.68 -11.77 -12.72
C GLY A 275 3.46 -12.90 -13.74
N VAL A 276 4.53 -13.44 -14.27
CA VAL A 276 4.53 -14.61 -15.16
C VAL A 276 5.30 -15.76 -14.52
N LYS A 277 5.06 -16.98 -15.01
CA LYS A 277 5.90 -18.13 -14.63
C LYS A 277 7.23 -18.06 -15.38
N PRO A 278 8.31 -18.63 -14.83
CA PRO A 278 9.58 -18.74 -15.55
C PRO A 278 9.39 -19.33 -16.95
N GLY A 279 9.88 -18.60 -17.96
CA GLY A 279 9.76 -19.00 -19.35
C GLY A 279 8.46 -18.61 -20.06
N GLU A 280 7.49 -18.03 -19.36
CA GLU A 280 6.33 -17.41 -20.00
C GLU A 280 6.67 -16.04 -20.60
N ASP A 281 5.85 -15.62 -21.57
CA ASP A 281 5.96 -14.31 -22.20
C ASP A 281 5.67 -13.21 -21.16
N VAL A 282 6.65 -12.33 -20.95
CA VAL A 282 6.58 -11.19 -20.01
C VAL A 282 5.46 -10.21 -20.35
N SER A 283 5.02 -10.16 -21.61
CA SER A 283 3.89 -9.32 -22.04
C SER A 283 2.56 -9.70 -21.38
N LYS A 284 2.48 -10.87 -20.74
CA LYS A 284 1.31 -11.31 -19.96
C LYS A 284 1.30 -10.77 -18.52
N THR A 285 2.29 -9.97 -18.12
CA THR A 285 2.28 -9.31 -16.80
C THR A 285 1.15 -8.31 -16.75
N VAL A 286 0.31 -8.40 -15.71
CA VAL A 286 -0.87 -7.55 -15.51
C VAL A 286 -0.76 -6.79 -14.21
N MET A 287 -1.01 -5.50 -14.27
CA MET A 287 -1.20 -4.63 -13.11
C MET A 287 -2.70 -4.39 -12.90
N TRP A 288 -3.27 -5.04 -11.89
CA TRP A 288 -4.65 -4.81 -11.45
C TRP A 288 -4.66 -3.64 -10.48
N THR A 289 -5.48 -2.62 -10.71
CA THR A 289 -5.44 -1.40 -9.90
C THR A 289 -6.82 -0.89 -9.54
N ILE A 290 -7.02 -0.59 -8.26
CA ILE A 290 -8.12 0.23 -7.74
C ILE A 290 -7.52 1.57 -7.35
N LEU A 291 -8.00 2.67 -7.91
CA LEU A 291 -7.66 4.02 -7.50
C LEU A 291 -8.68 4.56 -6.49
N GLY A 292 -8.21 5.36 -5.53
CA GLY A 292 -9.01 5.87 -4.43
C GLY A 292 -9.21 4.82 -3.33
N TYR A 293 -10.33 4.88 -2.63
CA TYR A 293 -10.68 4.00 -1.51
C TYR A 293 -11.15 2.63 -2.00
N PRO A 294 -10.41 1.53 -1.78
CA PRO A 294 -10.68 0.25 -2.43
C PRO A 294 -12.09 -0.33 -2.25
N PRO A 295 -12.78 -0.16 -1.11
CA PRO A 295 -14.18 -0.60 -0.99
C PRO A 295 -15.18 0.12 -1.91
N LEU A 296 -14.78 1.22 -2.58
CA LEU A 296 -15.62 2.02 -3.48
C LEU A 296 -15.15 2.00 -4.93
N GLY A 297 -14.02 1.38 -5.22
CA GLY A 297 -13.42 1.37 -6.57
C GLY A 297 -13.44 -0.02 -7.21
N VAL A 298 -13.42 -0.05 -8.53
CA VAL A 298 -13.34 -1.26 -9.36
C VAL A 298 -11.89 -1.59 -9.68
N ALA A 299 -11.53 -2.87 -9.70
CA ALA A 299 -10.20 -3.33 -10.09
C ALA A 299 -10.07 -3.32 -11.62
N VAL A 300 -9.16 -2.50 -12.15
CA VAL A 300 -8.91 -2.34 -13.59
C VAL A 300 -7.62 -3.08 -13.97
N PRO A 301 -7.68 -4.09 -14.86
CA PRO A 301 -6.49 -4.75 -15.37
C PRO A 301 -5.80 -3.89 -16.43
N MET A 302 -4.48 -3.79 -16.35
CA MET A 302 -3.64 -3.12 -17.34
C MET A 302 -2.46 -4.01 -17.69
N VAL A 303 -2.25 -4.26 -18.98
CA VAL A 303 -1.10 -5.00 -19.49
C VAL A 303 0.12 -4.08 -19.50
N VAL A 304 1.22 -4.56 -18.92
CA VAL A 304 2.41 -3.72 -18.69
C VAL A 304 3.24 -3.53 -19.98
N ALA A 305 3.15 -4.43 -20.95
CA ALA A 305 4.03 -4.51 -22.12
C ALA A 305 4.13 -3.22 -22.96
N ASN A 306 3.02 -2.47 -23.07
CA ASN A 306 2.99 -1.22 -23.84
C ASN A 306 2.10 -0.20 -23.13
N GLY A 307 2.66 0.94 -22.76
CA GLY A 307 1.93 2.03 -22.14
C GLY A 307 0.80 2.64 -22.98
N GLU A 308 0.58 2.16 -24.22
CA GLU A 308 -0.39 2.69 -25.16
C GLU A 308 -1.85 2.34 -24.84
N ASN A 309 -2.10 1.33 -24.01
CA ASN A 309 -3.42 0.79 -23.71
C ASN A 309 -3.90 1.06 -22.28
N ILE A 310 -3.43 2.13 -21.64
CA ILE A 310 -3.94 2.52 -20.34
C ILE A 310 -5.32 3.14 -20.53
N PRO A 311 -6.37 2.65 -19.84
CA PRO A 311 -7.70 3.26 -19.95
C PRO A 311 -7.66 4.75 -19.58
N SER A 312 -8.30 5.59 -20.37
CA SER A 312 -8.26 7.06 -20.21
C SER A 312 -8.73 7.55 -18.84
N PHE A 313 -9.61 6.81 -18.19
CA PHE A 313 -10.11 7.14 -16.85
C PHE A 313 -9.11 6.77 -15.71
N MET A 314 -7.98 6.09 -16.02
CA MET A 314 -6.92 5.74 -15.08
C MET A 314 -5.73 6.71 -15.11
N VAL A 315 -5.67 7.60 -16.10
CA VAL A 315 -4.61 8.59 -16.29
C VAL A 315 -5.15 10.01 -16.09
N LYS A 316 -4.26 11.00 -16.08
CA LYS A 316 -4.66 12.41 -16.11
C LYS A 316 -5.44 12.74 -17.37
N SER A 317 -6.32 13.74 -17.27
CA SER A 317 -7.03 14.32 -18.40
C SER A 317 -6.54 15.74 -18.70
N GLU A 318 -7.04 16.36 -19.77
CA GLU A 318 -6.77 17.78 -20.06
C GLU A 318 -7.29 18.74 -18.97
N SER A 319 -8.32 18.32 -18.23
CA SER A 319 -9.00 19.12 -17.21
C SER A 319 -8.61 18.77 -15.77
N SER A 320 -7.90 17.67 -15.54
CA SER A 320 -7.54 17.20 -14.18
C SER A 320 -6.22 16.44 -14.18
N GLU A 321 -5.34 16.79 -13.26
CA GLU A 321 -4.12 16.01 -12.99
C GLU A 321 -4.43 14.65 -12.34
N ASN A 322 -5.61 14.50 -11.74
CA ASN A 322 -6.06 13.26 -11.13
C ASN A 322 -6.75 12.36 -12.15
N ALA A 323 -6.71 11.05 -11.94
CA ALA A 323 -7.48 10.11 -12.74
C ALA A 323 -8.98 10.24 -12.44
N GLN A 324 -9.81 10.21 -13.49
CA GLN A 324 -11.27 10.30 -13.35
C GLN A 324 -11.83 9.22 -12.38
N MET A 325 -11.31 8.00 -12.46
CA MET A 325 -11.70 6.90 -11.55
C MET A 325 -11.41 7.28 -10.09
N CYS A 326 -10.24 7.88 -9.82
CA CYS A 326 -9.88 8.33 -8.48
C CYS A 326 -10.85 9.40 -7.98
N ASP A 327 -11.16 10.42 -8.79
CA ASP A 327 -12.11 11.48 -8.45
C ASP A 327 -13.49 10.93 -8.10
N MET A 328 -14.02 10.00 -8.90
CA MET A 328 -15.32 9.36 -8.65
C MET A 328 -15.34 8.61 -7.31
N VAL A 329 -14.30 7.84 -7.03
CA VAL A 329 -14.19 7.08 -5.77
C VAL A 329 -14.04 8.01 -4.57
N LEU A 330 -13.24 9.07 -4.69
CA LEU A 330 -13.07 10.06 -3.61
C LEU A 330 -14.36 10.84 -3.34
N GLU A 331 -15.19 11.10 -4.35
CA GLU A 331 -16.50 11.72 -4.16
C GLU A 331 -17.44 10.81 -3.34
N LEU A 332 -17.55 9.53 -3.69
CA LEU A 332 -18.33 8.55 -2.93
C LEU A 332 -17.81 8.38 -1.49
N LYS A 333 -16.49 8.44 -1.30
CA LYS A 333 -15.84 8.33 0.02
C LYS A 333 -16.31 9.38 1.02
N LYS A 334 -16.72 10.57 0.57
CA LYS A 334 -17.26 11.63 1.44
C LYS A 334 -18.52 11.18 2.18
N ASN A 335 -19.32 10.29 1.59
CA ASN A 335 -20.51 9.73 2.24
C ASN A 335 -20.13 8.72 3.31
N VAL A 336 -19.06 7.95 3.09
CA VAL A 336 -18.56 6.97 4.04
C VAL A 336 -17.86 7.64 5.22
N PHE A 337 -17.04 8.66 4.98
CA PHE A 337 -16.30 9.44 6.00
C PHE A 337 -16.80 10.90 6.06
N PRO A 338 -18.01 11.17 6.57
CA PRO A 338 -18.60 12.51 6.50
C PRO A 338 -18.08 13.49 7.57
N VAL A 339 -17.46 12.99 8.64
CA VAL A 339 -16.99 13.82 9.75
C VAL A 339 -15.62 14.43 9.42
N LYS A 340 -15.49 15.75 9.54
CA LYS A 340 -14.27 16.49 9.13
C LYS A 340 -13.40 16.96 10.30
N ARG A 341 -13.87 16.86 11.54
CA ARG A 341 -13.20 17.45 12.71
C ARG A 341 -12.63 16.43 13.67
N GLY A 342 -11.41 16.71 14.15
CA GLY A 342 -10.75 15.98 15.22
C GLY A 342 -10.70 14.47 14.94
N ASN A 343 -10.78 13.69 15.99
CA ASN A 343 -10.76 12.21 15.88
C ASN A 343 -11.97 11.64 15.13
N GLY A 344 -13.05 12.40 14.98
CA GLY A 344 -14.22 12.00 14.20
C GLY A 344 -13.94 11.83 12.71
N ASN A 345 -12.83 12.33 12.19
CA ASN A 345 -12.43 12.11 10.79
C ASN A 345 -12.16 10.63 10.48
N LYS A 346 -11.89 9.80 11.50
CA LYS A 346 -11.72 8.33 11.39
C LYS A 346 -13.03 7.56 11.53
N TYR A 347 -14.15 8.24 11.83
CA TYR A 347 -15.44 7.59 11.91
C TYR A 347 -16.00 7.36 10.52
N PHE A 348 -16.42 6.13 10.25
CA PHE A 348 -17.03 5.78 8.99
C PHE A 348 -18.40 5.10 9.17
N ARG A 349 -19.25 5.30 8.15
CA ARG A 349 -20.59 4.72 8.07
C ARG A 349 -20.52 3.44 7.27
N PHE A 350 -20.48 2.30 7.95
CA PHE A 350 -20.36 1.00 7.30
C PHE A 350 -21.56 0.65 6.44
N ASN A 351 -22.77 1.09 6.82
CA ASN A 351 -24.00 0.83 6.09
C ASN A 351 -24.05 1.46 4.68
N TYR A 352 -23.17 2.43 4.36
CA TYR A 352 -23.00 2.91 2.99
C TYR A 352 -22.17 1.95 2.13
N LEU A 353 -21.35 1.10 2.73
CA LEU A 353 -20.54 0.09 2.05
C LEU A 353 -21.30 -1.23 1.94
N TYR A 354 -21.87 -1.69 3.05
CA TYR A 354 -22.62 -2.93 3.17
C TYR A 354 -23.85 -2.71 4.05
N ASN A 355 -25.01 -3.19 3.60
CA ASN A 355 -26.27 -3.15 4.35
C ASN A 355 -27.14 -4.38 4.07
N LYS A 356 -28.21 -4.57 4.84
CA LYS A 356 -29.11 -5.72 4.74
C LYS A 356 -29.90 -5.74 3.43
N GLU A 357 -30.16 -4.56 2.86
CA GLU A 357 -30.91 -4.38 1.62
C GLU A 357 -30.07 -4.71 0.37
N GLY A 358 -28.76 -4.94 0.49
CA GLY A 358 -27.86 -5.22 -0.62
C GLY A 358 -27.55 -3.98 -1.49
N THR A 359 -27.86 -2.78 -1.00
CA THR A 359 -27.72 -1.51 -1.75
C THR A 359 -26.45 -0.73 -1.39
N GLY A 360 -25.59 -1.27 -0.54
CA GLY A 360 -24.31 -0.65 -0.21
C GLY A 360 -23.37 -0.58 -1.41
N TYR A 361 -22.56 0.47 -1.47
CA TYR A 361 -21.65 0.70 -2.60
C TYR A 361 -20.77 -0.50 -2.93
N SER A 362 -20.15 -1.12 -1.92
CA SER A 362 -19.30 -2.31 -2.14
C SER A 362 -20.10 -3.54 -2.61
N GLN A 363 -21.38 -3.64 -2.25
CA GLN A 363 -22.24 -4.73 -2.70
C GLN A 363 -22.62 -4.56 -4.18
N GLN A 364 -22.94 -3.32 -4.59
CA GLN A 364 -23.24 -3.01 -5.99
C GLN A 364 -22.04 -3.19 -6.92
N LEU A 365 -20.82 -2.90 -6.44
CA LEU A 365 -19.60 -3.10 -7.23
C LEU A 365 -19.34 -4.57 -7.58
N LYS A 366 -19.72 -5.51 -6.71
CA LYS A 366 -19.57 -6.96 -6.99
C LYS A 366 -20.38 -7.46 -8.19
N GLU A 367 -21.43 -6.76 -8.55
CA GLU A 367 -22.26 -7.10 -9.72
C GLU A 367 -21.61 -6.64 -11.03
N VAL A 368 -20.59 -5.76 -10.95
CA VAL A 368 -19.92 -5.15 -12.10
C VAL A 368 -18.54 -5.77 -12.34
N GLU A 369 -17.85 -6.26 -11.33
CA GLU A 369 -16.57 -6.99 -11.42
C GLU A 369 -16.79 -8.47 -11.79
#